data_69e7ad4d688bb2773da7c59f2c097f21
#
_entry.id   69e7ad4d688bb2773da7c59f2c097f21
#
_cell.length_a   1.000
_cell.length_b   1.000
_cell.length_c   1.000
_cell.angle_alpha   90.00
_cell.angle_beta   90.00
_cell.angle_gamma   90.00
#
_symmetry.space_group_name_H-M   'P 1'
#
loop_
_entity.id
_entity.type
_entity.pdbx_description
1 polymer ?
#
loop_
_entity_poly.entity_id
_entity_poly.type
_entity_poly.pdbx_seq_one_letter_code
_entity_poly.pdbx_strand_id
1 'polypeptide(L)'
;MNYIIANTVIILFFLLSPLNAHYFSESFSKWNVVDNKVEANFSLLTLESTRIFQVENYQKIMFEENLSETDVFKIYLSQHLKVTSEGKNCSLVDEIKELNSQEGSLNLSLNFECPSNKEIKIINNALFNLVQSHIHIARIYIDNNLYTEKALFFNDQSIDLNEEKENNSFSNSFYKFFSLGLDHILSGYDHLLFILGLLLLVTNLKRLLLVITGFTIGHSLTLSLSVINIIQVKSSLVEALIGYTIMFVGLEYLYKENNDHRVSMIFITTLSLLLLIFGNLINPNFPYFLIL
;
A
#
# COMPACT_ATOMS: atom_id res chain seq x y z
N MET A 1 12.88 41.46 -6.45
CA MET A 1 13.90 40.46 -6.06
C MET A 1 13.26 39.14 -5.58
N ASN A 2 12.17 39.18 -4.83
CA ASN A 2 11.51 37.96 -4.28
C ASN A 2 10.87 37.08 -5.36
N TYR A 3 10.32 37.60 -6.43
CA TYR A 3 9.71 36.81 -7.52
C TYR A 3 10.74 35.99 -8.32
N ILE A 4 11.95 36.53 -8.50
CA ILE A 4 13.02 35.83 -9.23
C ILE A 4 13.50 34.65 -8.38
N ILE A 5 13.66 34.86 -7.08
CA ILE A 5 14.06 33.79 -6.14
C ILE A 5 12.99 32.70 -6.07
N ALA A 6 11.70 33.08 -5.96
CA ALA A 6 10.60 32.12 -5.94
C ALA A 6 10.52 31.29 -7.24
N ASN A 7 10.63 31.94 -8.41
CA ASN A 7 10.66 31.24 -9.69
C ASN A 7 11.91 30.35 -9.85
N THR A 8 13.07 30.80 -9.38
CA THR A 8 14.30 29.98 -9.42
C THR A 8 14.20 28.77 -8.53
N VAL A 9 13.62 28.90 -7.34
CA VAL A 9 13.38 27.76 -6.42
C VAL A 9 12.37 26.77 -7.00
N ILE A 10 11.30 27.24 -7.63
CA ILE A 10 10.32 26.40 -8.31
C ILE A 10 10.96 25.65 -9.48
N ILE A 11 11.74 26.34 -10.30
CA ILE A 11 12.45 25.71 -11.43
C ILE A 11 13.51 24.72 -10.92
N LEU A 12 14.23 25.04 -9.86
CA LEU A 12 15.20 24.15 -9.24
C LEU A 12 14.53 22.88 -8.66
N PHE A 13 13.34 23.03 -8.09
CA PHE A 13 12.55 21.91 -7.58
C PHE A 13 12.07 20.96 -8.69
N PHE A 14 11.71 21.49 -9.86
CA PHE A 14 11.38 20.70 -11.05
C PHE A 14 12.59 20.07 -11.75
N LEU A 15 13.78 20.64 -11.57
CA LEU A 15 15.03 20.12 -12.15
C LEU A 15 15.75 19.09 -11.25
N LEU A 16 15.42 19.04 -9.96
CA LEU A 16 15.95 18.06 -9.02
C LEU A 16 15.20 16.74 -9.16
N SER A 17 15.62 15.97 -10.18
CA SER A 17 15.48 14.50 -10.38
C SER A 17 14.09 13.87 -10.19
N PRO A 18 13.83 12.76 -10.89
CA PRO A 18 12.66 11.95 -10.59
C PRO A 18 12.74 11.51 -9.11
N LEU A 19 11.97 12.16 -8.26
CA LEU A 19 11.62 11.62 -6.97
C LEU A 19 10.99 10.26 -7.28
N ASN A 20 11.76 9.19 -7.07
CA ASN A 20 11.17 7.87 -7.02
C ASN A 20 10.17 7.94 -5.88
N ALA A 21 8.92 8.17 -6.21
CA ALA A 21 7.83 8.00 -5.28
C ALA A 21 7.99 6.59 -4.73
N HIS A 22 8.24 6.45 -3.44
CA HIS A 22 8.37 5.15 -2.81
C HIS A 22 7.00 4.50 -2.87
N TYR A 23 6.78 3.75 -3.94
CA TYR A 23 5.59 2.96 -4.11
C TYR A 23 5.58 1.92 -2.99
N PHE A 24 4.60 2.00 -2.10
CA PHE A 24 4.38 0.99 -1.08
C PHE A 24 4.13 -0.34 -1.78
N SER A 25 5.01 -1.30 -1.52
CA SER A 25 4.85 -2.65 -2.02
C SER A 25 3.96 -3.41 -1.05
N GLU A 26 2.79 -3.82 -1.54
CA GLU A 26 1.79 -4.52 -0.73
C GLU A 26 1.31 -5.77 -1.46
N SER A 27 1.05 -6.82 -0.68
CA SER A 27 0.34 -8.00 -1.14
C SER A 27 -0.60 -8.53 -0.06
N PHE A 28 -1.58 -9.29 -0.48
CA PHE A 28 -2.61 -9.84 0.39
C PHE A 28 -2.74 -11.33 0.16
N SER A 29 -3.11 -12.07 1.20
CA SER A 29 -3.51 -13.46 1.03
C SER A 29 -4.67 -13.82 1.96
N LYS A 30 -5.53 -14.69 1.43
CA LYS A 30 -6.59 -15.33 2.18
C LYS A 30 -6.30 -16.83 2.23
N TRP A 31 -6.17 -17.36 3.43
CA TRP A 31 -5.89 -18.77 3.67
C TRP A 31 -7.10 -19.42 4.29
N ASN A 32 -7.49 -20.57 3.78
CA ASN A 32 -8.57 -21.39 4.36
C ASN A 32 -8.04 -22.78 4.67
N VAL A 33 -8.06 -23.14 5.93
CA VAL A 33 -7.60 -24.43 6.43
C VAL A 33 -8.83 -25.28 6.73
N VAL A 34 -8.97 -26.39 5.99
CA VAL A 34 -10.05 -27.37 6.18
C VAL A 34 -9.42 -28.76 6.18
N ASP A 35 -9.50 -29.44 7.29
CA ASP A 35 -8.83 -30.73 7.50
C ASP A 35 -7.34 -30.65 7.16
N ASN A 36 -6.86 -31.50 6.25
CA ASN A 36 -5.47 -31.53 5.79
C ASN A 36 -5.21 -30.65 4.56
N LYS A 37 -6.19 -29.86 4.13
CA LYS A 37 -6.08 -29.00 2.94
C LYS A 37 -5.96 -27.54 3.35
N VAL A 38 -5.05 -26.85 2.70
CA VAL A 38 -4.84 -25.41 2.88
C VAL A 38 -4.96 -24.73 1.53
N GLU A 39 -6.01 -23.97 1.35
CA GLU A 39 -6.22 -23.12 0.17
C GLU A 39 -5.70 -21.72 0.43
N ALA A 40 -4.90 -21.19 -0.49
CA ALA A 40 -4.38 -19.84 -0.44
C ALA A 40 -4.82 -19.05 -1.67
N ASN A 41 -5.44 -17.90 -1.46
CA ASN A 41 -5.71 -16.93 -2.51
C ASN A 41 -4.79 -15.72 -2.31
N PHE A 42 -3.80 -15.56 -3.17
CA PHE A 42 -2.78 -14.53 -3.12
C PHE A 42 -3.13 -13.39 -4.09
N SER A 43 -3.09 -12.16 -3.62
CA SER A 43 -3.48 -10.96 -4.38
C SER A 43 -2.43 -9.88 -4.27
N LEU A 44 -2.10 -9.24 -5.40
CA LEU A 44 -1.19 -8.10 -5.46
C LEU A 44 -1.49 -7.25 -6.70
N LEU A 45 -0.93 -6.06 -6.76
CA LEU A 45 -0.96 -5.27 -7.99
C LEU A 45 -0.07 -5.93 -9.05
N THR A 46 -0.51 -5.94 -10.30
CA THR A 46 0.26 -6.51 -11.42
C THR A 46 1.66 -5.89 -11.51
N LEU A 47 1.79 -4.59 -11.22
CA LEU A 47 3.10 -3.93 -11.18
C LEU A 47 4.05 -4.54 -10.13
N GLU A 48 3.53 -5.02 -9.01
CA GLU A 48 4.36 -5.66 -7.98
C GLU A 48 4.91 -7.02 -8.45
N SER A 49 4.14 -7.77 -9.25
CA SER A 49 4.61 -9.04 -9.78
C SER A 49 5.80 -8.86 -10.74
N THR A 50 5.90 -7.73 -11.43
CA THR A 50 7.03 -7.47 -12.35
C THR A 50 8.36 -7.21 -11.64
N ARG A 51 8.36 -6.96 -10.33
CA ARG A 51 9.59 -6.73 -9.56
C ARG A 51 10.52 -7.93 -9.55
N ILE A 52 10.02 -9.15 -9.73
CA ILE A 52 10.85 -10.36 -9.83
C ILE A 52 11.84 -10.30 -10.99
N PHE A 53 11.54 -9.52 -12.03
CA PHE A 53 12.42 -9.33 -13.17
C PHE A 53 13.63 -8.42 -12.89
N GLN A 54 13.77 -7.89 -11.67
CA GLN A 54 15.04 -7.33 -11.20
C GLN A 54 16.08 -8.42 -10.93
N VAL A 55 15.64 -9.67 -10.81
CA VAL A 55 16.52 -10.84 -10.65
C VAL A 55 16.74 -11.50 -12.02
N GLU A 56 17.98 -11.53 -12.47
CA GLU A 56 18.38 -12.03 -13.80
C GLU A 56 17.86 -13.46 -14.08
N ASN A 57 17.82 -14.30 -13.06
CA ASN A 57 17.34 -15.67 -13.18
C ASN A 57 15.89 -15.76 -13.71
N TYR A 58 14.97 -14.91 -13.22
CA TYR A 58 13.58 -14.94 -13.68
C TYR A 58 13.41 -14.33 -15.07
N GLN A 59 14.21 -13.32 -15.42
CA GLN A 59 14.27 -12.84 -16.80
C GLN A 59 14.68 -13.97 -17.75
N LYS A 60 15.73 -14.72 -17.38
CA LYS A 60 16.25 -15.82 -18.18
C LYS A 60 15.21 -16.93 -18.38
N ILE A 61 14.52 -17.35 -17.31
CA ILE A 61 13.43 -18.33 -17.38
C ILE A 61 12.33 -17.87 -18.35
N MET A 62 11.92 -16.60 -18.27
CA MET A 62 10.90 -16.03 -19.15
C MET A 62 11.28 -16.14 -20.63
N PHE A 63 12.52 -15.80 -20.99
CA PHE A 63 13.00 -15.81 -22.37
C PHE A 63 13.30 -17.23 -22.88
N GLU A 64 13.94 -18.08 -22.08
CA GLU A 64 14.33 -19.43 -22.50
C GLU A 64 13.13 -20.36 -22.63
N GLU A 65 12.13 -20.23 -21.75
CA GLU A 65 10.93 -21.09 -21.76
C GLU A 65 9.75 -20.44 -22.47
N ASN A 66 9.89 -19.22 -22.99
CA ASN A 66 8.84 -18.43 -23.66
C ASN A 66 7.54 -18.33 -22.83
N LEU A 67 7.71 -18.08 -21.52
CA LEU A 67 6.61 -17.99 -20.57
C LEU A 67 6.06 -16.56 -20.48
N SER A 68 4.79 -16.45 -20.09
CA SER A 68 4.21 -15.16 -19.74
C SER A 68 4.78 -14.62 -18.42
N GLU A 69 4.70 -13.31 -18.17
CA GLU A 69 5.10 -12.70 -16.90
C GLU A 69 4.37 -13.34 -15.71
N THR A 70 3.07 -13.62 -15.88
CA THR A 70 2.26 -14.30 -14.87
C THR A 70 2.74 -15.70 -14.57
N ASP A 71 3.14 -16.49 -15.58
CA ASP A 71 3.60 -17.85 -15.37
C ASP A 71 4.96 -17.88 -14.66
N VAL A 72 5.86 -16.97 -14.99
CA VAL A 72 7.12 -16.80 -14.25
C VAL A 72 6.84 -16.38 -12.79
N PHE A 73 5.85 -15.53 -12.56
CA PHE A 73 5.48 -15.15 -11.20
C PHE A 73 4.87 -16.34 -10.42
N LYS A 74 4.09 -17.21 -11.05
CA LYS A 74 3.60 -18.46 -10.41
C LYS A 74 4.79 -19.35 -9.99
N ILE A 75 5.81 -19.51 -10.84
CA ILE A 75 7.03 -20.24 -10.49
C ILE A 75 7.71 -19.60 -9.28
N TYR A 76 7.89 -18.28 -9.30
CA TYR A 76 8.46 -17.53 -8.19
C TYR A 76 7.66 -17.77 -6.90
N LEU A 77 6.34 -17.66 -6.95
CA LEU A 77 5.47 -17.77 -5.79
C LEU A 77 5.51 -19.18 -5.18
N SER A 78 5.56 -20.25 -6.02
CA SER A 78 5.69 -21.64 -5.56
C SER A 78 6.96 -21.92 -4.77
N GLN A 79 8.02 -21.14 -5.02
CA GLN A 79 9.31 -21.25 -4.32
C GLN A 79 9.33 -20.48 -3.00
N HIS A 80 8.53 -19.40 -2.89
CA HIS A 80 8.56 -18.46 -1.77
C HIS A 80 7.39 -18.60 -0.80
N LEU A 81 6.32 -19.29 -1.20
CA LEU A 81 5.21 -19.67 -0.32
C LEU A 81 5.35 -21.12 0.10
N LYS A 82 5.36 -21.38 1.41
CA LYS A 82 5.48 -22.73 1.97
C LYS A 82 4.48 -22.89 3.10
N VAL A 83 3.91 -24.07 3.18
CA VAL A 83 3.08 -24.49 4.29
C VAL A 83 3.74 -25.72 4.92
N THR A 84 3.83 -25.75 6.23
CA THR A 84 4.33 -26.91 6.98
C THR A 84 3.31 -27.36 8.00
N SER A 85 3.31 -28.64 8.31
CA SER A 85 2.49 -29.27 9.33
C SER A 85 3.36 -30.24 10.13
N GLU A 86 3.38 -30.11 11.47
CA GLU A 86 4.25 -30.90 12.36
C GLU A 86 5.72 -30.92 11.86
N GLY A 87 6.22 -29.76 11.38
CA GLY A 87 7.56 -29.60 10.85
C GLY A 87 7.83 -30.22 9.47
N LYS A 88 6.83 -30.85 8.82
CA LYS A 88 6.94 -31.41 7.47
C LYS A 88 6.32 -30.48 6.44
N ASN A 89 6.92 -30.36 5.27
CA ASN A 89 6.36 -29.55 4.18
C ASN A 89 5.06 -30.18 3.65
N CYS A 90 4.05 -29.35 3.46
CA CYS A 90 2.87 -29.69 2.69
C CYS A 90 3.20 -29.65 1.19
N SER A 91 2.58 -30.54 0.41
CA SER A 91 2.75 -30.55 -1.04
C SER A 91 1.81 -29.54 -1.70
N LEU A 92 2.34 -28.78 -2.65
CA LEU A 92 1.48 -28.00 -3.56
C LEU A 92 0.78 -29.01 -4.49
N VAL A 93 -0.55 -29.00 -4.47
CA VAL A 93 -1.41 -29.84 -5.29
C VAL A 93 -2.01 -28.97 -6.37
N ASP A 94 -2.00 -29.44 -7.60
CA ASP A 94 -2.45 -28.72 -8.78
C ASP A 94 -1.53 -27.53 -9.20
N GLU A 95 -1.75 -27.06 -10.41
CA GLU A 95 -1.13 -25.85 -10.92
C GLU A 95 -1.74 -24.62 -10.26
N ILE A 96 -0.92 -23.59 -10.06
CA ILE A 96 -1.38 -22.29 -9.55
C ILE A 96 -2.32 -21.67 -10.59
N LYS A 97 -3.56 -21.43 -10.18
CA LYS A 97 -4.61 -20.90 -11.06
C LYS A 97 -4.71 -19.39 -10.90
N GLU A 98 -4.83 -18.73 -12.04
CA GLU A 98 -5.21 -17.32 -12.05
C GLU A 98 -6.73 -17.20 -11.87
N LEU A 99 -7.14 -16.39 -10.90
CA LEU A 99 -8.53 -16.06 -10.65
C LEU A 99 -8.91 -14.78 -11.40
N ASN A 100 -10.20 -14.61 -11.71
CA ASN A 100 -10.69 -13.37 -12.28
C ASN A 100 -10.33 -12.20 -11.37
N SER A 101 -9.57 -11.26 -11.91
CA SER A 101 -9.07 -10.10 -11.21
C SER A 101 -9.61 -8.81 -11.83
N GLN A 102 -9.64 -7.74 -11.03
CA GLN A 102 -9.88 -6.40 -11.57
C GLN A 102 -8.66 -5.95 -12.38
N GLU A 103 -8.88 -5.06 -13.35
CA GLU A 103 -7.79 -4.51 -14.16
C GLU A 103 -6.69 -3.91 -13.26
N GLY A 104 -5.45 -4.36 -13.46
CA GLY A 104 -4.28 -3.93 -12.70
C GLY A 104 -4.00 -4.73 -11.41
N SER A 105 -4.79 -5.77 -11.09
CA SER A 105 -4.50 -6.70 -9.99
C SER A 105 -4.29 -8.12 -10.52
N LEU A 106 -3.44 -8.89 -9.84
CA LEU A 106 -3.19 -10.29 -10.09
C LEU A 106 -3.64 -11.10 -8.88
N ASN A 107 -4.54 -12.07 -9.11
CA ASN A 107 -5.06 -12.96 -8.09
C ASN A 107 -4.73 -14.40 -8.45
N LEU A 108 -4.06 -15.12 -7.54
CA LEU A 108 -3.60 -16.49 -7.75
C LEU A 108 -4.12 -17.40 -6.66
N SER A 109 -4.59 -18.57 -7.04
CA SER A 109 -5.05 -19.62 -6.11
C SER A 109 -4.04 -20.77 -6.07
N LEU A 110 -3.67 -21.18 -4.86
CA LEU A 110 -2.75 -22.27 -4.56
C LEU A 110 -3.42 -23.24 -3.59
N ASN A 111 -3.25 -24.53 -3.83
CA ASN A 111 -3.78 -25.58 -2.97
C ASN A 111 -2.64 -26.41 -2.40
N PHE A 112 -2.62 -26.56 -1.08
CA PHE A 112 -1.64 -27.39 -0.38
C PHE A 112 -2.34 -28.57 0.30
N GLU A 113 -1.68 -29.73 0.25
CA GLU A 113 -2.11 -30.90 1.00
C GLU A 113 -1.05 -31.23 2.06
N CYS A 114 -1.47 -31.25 3.31
CA CYS A 114 -0.63 -31.40 4.47
C CYS A 114 -0.71 -32.84 5.02
N PRO A 115 0.38 -33.39 5.59
CA PRO A 115 0.36 -34.70 6.22
C PRO A 115 -0.56 -34.77 7.45
N SER A 116 -0.83 -33.64 8.09
CA SER A 116 -1.66 -33.51 9.30
C SER A 116 -2.30 -32.11 9.30
N ASN A 117 -3.39 -31.96 10.08
CA ASN A 117 -4.01 -30.65 10.34
C ASN A 117 -3.47 -29.96 11.61
N LYS A 118 -2.40 -30.50 12.20
CA LYS A 118 -1.81 -29.97 13.43
C LYS A 118 -0.55 -29.16 13.12
N GLU A 119 -0.29 -28.18 13.99
CA GLU A 119 0.92 -27.35 13.95
C GLU A 119 1.17 -26.76 12.54
N ILE A 120 0.11 -26.21 11.95
CA ILE A 120 0.23 -25.60 10.64
C ILE A 120 0.97 -24.26 10.77
N LYS A 121 2.03 -24.12 9.99
CA LYS A 121 2.80 -22.89 9.85
C LYS A 121 2.85 -22.49 8.40
N ILE A 122 2.51 -21.24 8.14
CA ILE A 122 2.56 -20.60 6.82
C ILE A 122 3.80 -19.74 6.78
N ILE A 123 4.61 -19.88 5.73
CA ILE A 123 5.83 -19.11 5.49
C ILE A 123 5.67 -18.40 4.16
N ASN A 124 5.74 -17.08 4.19
CA ASN A 124 5.68 -16.25 3.00
C ASN A 124 6.93 -15.38 2.90
N ASN A 125 7.84 -15.75 2.01
CA ASN A 125 9.06 -14.99 1.73
C ASN A 125 8.94 -14.18 0.42
N ALA A 126 7.75 -14.17 -0.21
CA ALA A 126 7.55 -13.52 -1.48
C ALA A 126 7.71 -11.99 -1.36
N LEU A 127 8.46 -11.40 -2.30
CA LEU A 127 8.73 -9.98 -2.46
C LEU A 127 9.61 -9.32 -1.37
N PHE A 128 9.74 -9.88 -0.18
CA PHE A 128 10.53 -9.27 0.90
C PHE A 128 12.02 -9.12 0.56
N ASN A 129 12.59 -10.07 -0.18
CA ASN A 129 13.99 -9.98 -0.62
C ASN A 129 14.22 -8.94 -1.72
N LEU A 130 13.17 -8.54 -2.43
CA LEU A 130 13.21 -7.55 -3.51
C LEU A 130 12.91 -6.15 -2.97
N VAL A 131 12.01 -6.06 -2.00
CA VAL A 131 11.56 -4.81 -1.39
C VAL A 131 11.49 -4.97 0.13
N GLN A 132 12.45 -4.42 0.84
CA GLN A 132 12.51 -4.53 2.31
C GLN A 132 11.32 -3.89 3.02
N SER A 133 10.72 -2.85 2.41
CA SER A 133 9.52 -2.18 2.90
C SER A 133 8.22 -2.90 2.51
N HIS A 134 8.30 -4.09 1.88
CA HIS A 134 7.11 -4.87 1.51
C HIS A 134 6.30 -5.26 2.75
N ILE A 135 4.99 -5.10 2.64
CA ILE A 135 4.02 -5.52 3.66
C ILE A 135 3.10 -6.56 3.03
N HIS A 136 2.95 -7.69 3.70
CA HIS A 136 2.00 -8.71 3.30
C HIS A 136 0.95 -8.92 4.38
N ILE A 137 -0.33 -8.78 4.03
CA ILE A 137 -1.45 -8.98 4.96
C ILE A 137 -2.09 -10.34 4.67
N ALA A 138 -2.03 -11.23 5.65
CA ALA A 138 -2.60 -12.56 5.56
C ALA A 138 -3.82 -12.69 6.48
N ARG A 139 -4.95 -13.11 5.90
CA ARG A 139 -6.16 -13.49 6.62
C ARG A 139 -6.29 -15.01 6.64
N ILE A 140 -6.38 -15.58 7.81
CA ILE A 140 -6.48 -17.03 7.99
C ILE A 140 -7.88 -17.39 8.46
N TYR A 141 -8.47 -18.36 7.80
CA TYR A 141 -9.75 -18.95 8.14
C TYR A 141 -9.53 -20.43 8.49
N ILE A 142 -10.22 -20.91 9.51
CA ILE A 142 -10.30 -22.31 9.85
C ILE A 142 -11.78 -22.68 9.73
N ASP A 143 -12.09 -23.69 8.94
CA ASP A 143 -13.46 -24.11 8.64
C ASP A 143 -14.36 -22.94 8.22
N ASN A 144 -13.83 -22.05 7.34
CA ASN A 144 -14.48 -20.84 6.83
C ASN A 144 -14.75 -19.73 7.88
N ASN A 145 -14.31 -19.90 9.12
CA ASN A 145 -14.41 -18.87 10.15
C ASN A 145 -13.09 -18.10 10.25
N LEU A 146 -13.16 -16.77 10.32
CA LEU A 146 -11.95 -15.95 10.49
C LEU A 146 -11.27 -16.32 11.81
N TYR A 147 -10.04 -16.82 11.71
CA TYR A 147 -9.23 -17.21 12.85
C TYR A 147 -8.30 -16.09 13.30
N THR A 148 -7.53 -15.52 12.36
CA THR A 148 -6.61 -14.40 12.63
C THR A 148 -6.30 -13.61 11.37
N GLU A 149 -5.84 -12.37 11.57
CA GLU A 149 -5.24 -11.54 10.53
C GLU A 149 -3.87 -11.09 11.01
N LYS A 150 -2.84 -11.28 10.18
CA LYS A 150 -1.46 -10.94 10.51
C LYS A 150 -0.82 -10.18 9.37
N ALA A 151 -0.15 -9.06 9.72
CA ALA A 151 0.75 -8.38 8.81
C ALA A 151 2.15 -8.97 8.94
N LEU A 152 2.73 -9.37 7.82
CA LEU A 152 4.10 -9.88 7.69
C LEU A 152 5.03 -8.78 7.17
N PHE A 153 6.26 -8.80 7.63
CA PHE A 153 7.30 -7.84 7.32
C PHE A 153 8.61 -8.57 7.04
N PHE A 154 9.62 -7.85 6.57
CA PHE A 154 10.94 -8.41 6.27
C PHE A 154 11.52 -9.28 7.41
N ASN A 155 11.29 -8.89 8.67
CA ASN A 155 11.79 -9.61 9.84
C ASN A 155 10.80 -10.61 10.45
N ASP A 156 9.54 -10.67 9.96
CA ASP A 156 8.49 -11.57 10.45
C ASP A 156 7.68 -12.10 9.24
N GLN A 157 8.16 -13.17 8.64
CA GLN A 157 7.65 -13.74 7.38
C GLN A 157 6.87 -15.04 7.58
N SER A 158 6.45 -15.35 8.81
CA SER A 158 5.75 -16.60 9.10
C SER A 158 4.56 -16.41 10.04
N ILE A 159 3.59 -17.30 9.90
CA ILE A 159 2.39 -17.37 10.74
C ILE A 159 2.33 -18.77 11.30
N ASP A 160 2.43 -18.89 12.61
CA ASP A 160 2.24 -20.15 13.33
C ASP A 160 0.84 -20.17 13.95
N LEU A 161 -0.03 -21.07 13.48
CA LEU A 161 -1.42 -21.09 13.93
C LEU A 161 -1.57 -21.49 15.41
N ASN A 162 -0.58 -22.13 16.02
CA ASN A 162 -0.62 -22.46 17.42
C ASN A 162 -0.22 -21.27 18.30
N GLU A 163 0.83 -20.55 17.92
CA GLU A 163 1.30 -19.36 18.66
C GLU A 163 0.31 -18.20 18.59
N GLU A 164 -0.38 -18.03 17.44
CA GLU A 164 -1.38 -16.95 17.26
C GLU A 164 -2.59 -17.12 18.21
N LYS A 165 -2.87 -18.33 18.68
CA LYS A 165 -3.94 -18.58 19.66
C LYS A 165 -3.63 -17.99 21.04
N GLU A 166 -2.36 -17.93 21.42
CA GLU A 166 -1.91 -17.40 22.72
C GLU A 166 -1.68 -15.88 22.68
N ASN A 167 -1.36 -15.31 21.50
CA ASN A 167 -0.94 -13.90 21.35
C ASN A 167 -2.09 -12.93 20.99
N ASN A 168 -3.32 -13.37 20.86
CA ASN A 168 -4.48 -12.52 20.54
C ASN A 168 -4.94 -11.61 21.72
N SER A 169 -4.00 -11.07 22.49
CA SER A 169 -4.31 -9.99 23.44
C SER A 169 -4.47 -8.69 22.69
N PHE A 170 -5.60 -8.00 22.87
CA PHE A 170 -5.88 -6.66 22.31
C PHE A 170 -4.71 -5.69 22.53
N SER A 171 -4.03 -5.77 23.66
CA SER A 171 -2.87 -4.96 24.01
C SER A 171 -1.70 -5.19 23.06
N ASN A 172 -1.35 -6.44 22.71
CA ASN A 172 -0.24 -6.74 21.80
C ASN A 172 -0.54 -6.31 20.37
N SER A 173 -1.79 -6.49 19.93
CA SER A 173 -2.23 -6.01 18.62
C SER A 173 -2.18 -4.48 18.53
N PHE A 174 -2.63 -3.76 19.56
CA PHE A 174 -2.57 -2.30 19.62
C PHE A 174 -1.13 -1.78 19.49
N TYR A 175 -0.20 -2.30 20.28
CA TYR A 175 1.22 -1.88 20.20
C TYR A 175 1.83 -2.15 18.83
N LYS A 176 1.52 -3.31 18.23
CA LYS A 176 2.00 -3.69 16.91
C LYS A 176 1.50 -2.72 15.82
N PHE A 177 0.19 -2.45 15.80
CA PHE A 177 -0.40 -1.50 14.83
C PHE A 177 0.03 -0.05 15.10
N PHE A 178 0.22 0.33 16.35
CA PHE A 178 0.74 1.65 16.70
C PHE A 178 2.19 1.84 16.23
N SER A 179 3.06 0.86 16.48
CA SER A 179 4.45 0.89 15.98
C SER A 179 4.50 0.95 14.47
N LEU A 180 3.68 0.13 13.80
CA LEU A 180 3.57 0.12 12.35
C LEU A 180 3.12 1.47 11.78
N GLY A 181 2.10 2.07 12.39
CA GLY A 181 1.65 3.41 11.99
C GLY A 181 2.70 4.49 12.22
N LEU A 182 3.47 4.39 13.30
CA LEU A 182 4.58 5.30 13.59
C LEU A 182 5.70 5.15 12.55
N ASP A 183 6.11 3.92 12.25
CA ASP A 183 7.12 3.64 11.24
C ASP A 183 6.66 4.11 9.85
N HIS A 184 5.39 3.93 9.52
CA HIS A 184 4.79 4.43 8.27
C HIS A 184 4.90 5.96 8.16
N ILE A 185 4.55 6.70 9.22
CA ILE A 185 4.62 8.16 9.21
C ILE A 185 6.08 8.63 9.13
N LEU A 186 6.99 8.00 9.87
CA LEU A 186 8.40 8.40 9.92
C LEU A 186 9.17 8.02 8.65
N SER A 187 8.78 6.96 7.97
CA SER A 187 9.38 6.56 6.70
C SER A 187 8.81 7.32 5.49
N GLY A 188 7.62 7.92 5.61
CA GLY A 188 6.98 8.71 4.58
C GLY A 188 7.52 10.13 4.52
N TYR A 189 8.46 10.43 3.62
CA TYR A 189 8.99 11.79 3.44
C TYR A 189 7.90 12.83 3.16
N ASP A 190 6.84 12.43 2.45
CA ASP A 190 5.69 13.27 2.14
C ASP A 190 4.95 13.72 3.40
N HIS A 191 4.74 12.80 4.34
CA HIS A 191 4.11 13.08 5.63
C HIS A 191 4.97 14.06 6.45
N LEU A 192 6.30 13.82 6.49
CA LEU A 192 7.22 14.68 7.22
C LEU A 192 7.29 16.07 6.62
N LEU A 193 7.35 16.20 5.28
CA LEU A 193 7.37 17.50 4.60
C LEU A 193 6.04 18.25 4.79
N PHE A 194 4.91 17.55 4.73
CA PHE A 194 3.60 18.14 4.95
C PHE A 194 3.46 18.66 6.39
N ILE A 195 3.83 17.86 7.39
CA ILE A 195 3.82 18.27 8.81
C ILE A 195 4.77 19.46 9.03
N LEU A 196 5.97 19.42 8.45
CA LEU A 196 6.93 20.54 8.54
C LEU A 196 6.33 21.82 7.94
N GLY A 197 5.71 21.73 6.78
CA GLY A 197 5.02 22.85 6.14
C GLY A 197 3.92 23.44 7.03
N LEU A 198 3.10 22.59 7.65
CA LEU A 198 2.07 23.02 8.59
C LEU A 198 2.64 23.70 9.83
N LEU A 199 3.75 23.18 10.38
CA LEU A 199 4.44 23.79 11.53
C LEU A 199 4.97 25.18 11.21
N LEU A 200 5.48 25.40 9.99
CA LEU A 200 5.97 26.70 9.54
C LEU A 200 4.81 27.69 9.30
N LEU A 201 3.68 27.20 8.79
CA LEU A 201 2.52 28.01 8.46
C LEU A 201 1.74 28.45 9.70
N VAL A 202 1.57 27.57 10.68
CA VAL A 202 0.71 27.77 11.85
C VAL A 202 1.53 28.11 13.09
N THR A 203 1.42 29.36 13.54
CA THR A 203 2.18 29.86 14.71
C THR A 203 1.51 29.56 16.06
N ASN A 204 0.22 29.14 16.07
CA ASN A 204 -0.54 28.90 17.29
C ASN A 204 -0.83 27.40 17.46
N LEU A 205 -0.40 26.82 18.58
CA LEU A 205 -0.59 25.40 18.90
C LEU A 205 -2.04 24.93 18.82
N LYS A 206 -3.01 25.77 19.26
CA LYS A 206 -4.45 25.41 19.17
C LYS A 206 -4.91 25.27 17.72
N ARG A 207 -4.48 26.18 16.84
CA ARG A 207 -4.78 26.09 15.40
C ARG A 207 -4.08 24.89 14.76
N LEU A 208 -2.84 24.61 15.14
CA LEU A 208 -2.11 23.44 14.66
C LEU A 208 -2.85 22.15 15.01
N LEU A 209 -3.25 21.98 16.28
CA LEU A 209 -4.02 20.81 16.71
C LEU A 209 -5.34 20.67 15.95
N LEU A 210 -6.05 21.78 15.71
CA LEU A 210 -7.29 21.76 14.96
C LEU A 210 -7.10 21.32 13.51
N VAL A 211 -6.03 21.81 12.84
CA VAL A 211 -5.71 21.44 11.46
C VAL A 211 -5.32 19.95 11.38
N ILE A 212 -4.44 19.49 12.28
CA ILE A 212 -4.02 18.07 12.33
C ILE A 212 -5.23 17.17 12.60
N THR A 213 -6.10 17.54 13.56
CA THR A 213 -7.30 16.76 13.87
C THR A 213 -8.25 16.70 12.67
N GLY A 214 -8.49 17.84 12.00
CA GLY A 214 -9.33 17.88 10.79
C GLY A 214 -8.76 17.00 9.67
N PHE A 215 -7.45 17.06 9.45
CA PHE A 215 -6.76 16.21 8.48
C PHE A 215 -6.91 14.71 8.82
N THR A 216 -6.68 14.34 10.09
CA THR A 216 -6.79 12.96 10.55
C THR A 216 -8.21 12.40 10.37
N ILE A 217 -9.23 13.19 10.71
CA ILE A 217 -10.64 12.81 10.53
C ILE A 217 -10.95 12.63 9.04
N GLY A 218 -10.56 13.58 8.19
CA GLY A 218 -10.76 13.51 6.75
C GLY A 218 -10.07 12.28 6.13
N HIS A 219 -8.82 12.04 6.50
CA HIS A 219 -8.05 10.88 6.05
C HIS A 219 -8.70 9.56 6.49
N SER A 220 -9.10 9.45 7.76
CA SER A 220 -9.77 8.24 8.28
C SER A 220 -11.09 7.96 7.58
N LEU A 221 -11.87 9.01 7.26
CA LEU A 221 -13.11 8.89 6.53
C LEU A 221 -12.88 8.40 5.10
N THR A 222 -11.95 9.02 4.37
CA THR A 222 -11.64 8.63 2.99
C THR A 222 -11.06 7.22 2.91
N LEU A 223 -10.20 6.84 3.85
CA LEU A 223 -9.66 5.47 3.95
C LEU A 223 -10.79 4.46 4.20
N SER A 224 -11.72 4.76 5.12
CA SER A 224 -12.86 3.89 5.39
C SER A 224 -13.74 3.70 4.15
N LEU A 225 -14.02 4.77 3.41
CA LEU A 225 -14.79 4.71 2.16
C LEU A 225 -14.07 3.91 1.06
N SER A 226 -12.74 3.96 1.03
CA SER A 226 -11.94 3.16 0.11
C SER A 226 -11.98 1.67 0.47
N VAL A 227 -11.84 1.33 1.76
CA VAL A 227 -11.87 -0.07 2.23
C VAL A 227 -13.21 -0.76 1.92
N ILE A 228 -14.34 -0.05 2.02
CA ILE A 228 -15.67 -0.58 1.67
C ILE A 228 -15.96 -0.47 0.16
N ASN A 229 -14.96 -0.14 -0.67
CA ASN A 229 -15.06 -0.04 -2.13
C ASN A 229 -16.08 0.99 -2.67
N ILE A 230 -16.48 1.98 -1.87
CA ILE A 230 -17.32 3.09 -2.35
C ILE A 230 -16.51 4.04 -3.22
N ILE A 231 -15.23 4.27 -2.84
CA ILE A 231 -14.31 5.11 -3.60
C ILE A 231 -13.08 4.28 -3.94
N GLN A 232 -12.81 4.15 -5.25
CA GLN A 232 -11.60 3.51 -5.75
C GLN A 232 -10.76 4.57 -6.45
N VAL A 233 -9.59 4.90 -5.90
CA VAL A 233 -8.69 5.90 -6.46
C VAL A 233 -7.37 5.23 -6.81
N LYS A 234 -6.84 5.53 -7.99
CA LYS A 234 -5.51 5.05 -8.38
C LYS A 234 -4.44 5.68 -7.48
N SER A 235 -3.51 4.88 -6.97
CA SER A 235 -2.41 5.33 -6.08
C SER A 235 -1.64 6.51 -6.67
N SER A 236 -1.31 6.46 -7.96
CA SER A 236 -0.59 7.53 -8.65
C SER A 236 -1.29 8.89 -8.60
N LEU A 237 -2.63 8.91 -8.58
CA LEU A 237 -3.39 10.15 -8.42
C LEU A 237 -3.29 10.68 -6.99
N VAL A 238 -3.38 9.79 -6.01
CA VAL A 238 -3.25 10.16 -4.59
C VAL A 238 -1.87 10.78 -4.33
N GLU A 239 -0.81 10.16 -4.81
CA GLU A 239 0.57 10.66 -4.69
C GLU A 239 0.73 12.05 -5.34
N ALA A 240 0.19 12.23 -6.54
CA ALA A 240 0.21 13.52 -7.20
C ALA A 240 -0.54 14.62 -6.41
N LEU A 241 -1.69 14.27 -5.81
CA LEU A 241 -2.45 15.19 -4.97
C LEU A 241 -1.73 15.51 -3.65
N ILE A 242 -1.03 14.55 -3.05
CA ILE A 242 -0.20 14.78 -1.86
C ILE A 242 0.90 15.78 -2.20
N GLY A 243 1.68 15.54 -3.28
CA GLY A 243 2.71 16.46 -3.74
C GLY A 243 2.17 17.87 -4.02
N TYR A 244 0.98 17.95 -4.63
CA TYR A 244 0.31 19.23 -4.88
C TYR A 244 -0.07 19.96 -3.59
N THR A 245 -0.58 19.26 -2.57
CA THR A 245 -0.92 19.87 -1.27
C THR A 245 0.30 20.36 -0.51
N ILE A 246 1.42 19.63 -0.58
CA ILE A 246 2.71 20.06 0.01
C ILE A 246 3.21 21.34 -0.66
N MET A 247 3.17 21.38 -1.99
CA MET A 247 3.55 22.58 -2.76
C MET A 247 2.67 23.78 -2.36
N PHE A 248 1.36 23.58 -2.20
CA PHE A 248 0.45 24.66 -1.80
C PHE A 248 0.78 25.21 -0.41
N VAL A 249 1.01 24.35 0.57
CA VAL A 249 1.40 24.76 1.94
C VAL A 249 2.69 25.58 1.91
N GLY A 250 3.65 25.18 1.08
CA GLY A 250 4.89 25.93 0.89
C GLY A 250 4.66 27.33 0.26
N LEU A 251 3.80 27.39 -0.76
CA LEU A 251 3.43 28.67 -1.38
C LEU A 251 2.68 29.59 -0.41
N GLU A 252 1.72 29.05 0.34
CA GLU A 252 0.97 29.83 1.34
C GLU A 252 1.90 30.41 2.40
N TYR A 253 2.91 29.65 2.84
CA TYR A 253 3.94 30.16 3.77
C TYR A 253 4.69 31.36 3.18
N LEU A 254 5.10 31.31 1.90
CA LEU A 254 5.85 32.38 1.22
C LEU A 254 5.01 33.66 1.02
N TYR A 255 3.70 33.53 0.86
CA TYR A 255 2.79 34.65 0.63
C TYR A 255 2.05 35.13 1.88
N LYS A 256 2.23 34.49 3.00
CA LYS A 256 1.57 34.83 4.28
C LYS A 256 1.80 36.28 4.73
N GLU A 257 2.98 36.84 4.45
CA GLU A 257 3.31 38.22 4.82
C GLU A 257 2.51 39.27 4.04
N ASN A 258 2.02 38.96 2.85
CA ASN A 258 1.36 39.89 1.96
C ASN A 258 -0.17 39.98 2.13
N ASN A 259 -0.77 39.21 3.04
CA ASN A 259 -2.23 39.12 3.26
C ASN A 259 -3.04 38.90 1.94
N ASP A 260 -2.42 38.27 0.95
CA ASP A 260 -2.96 38.09 -0.39
C ASP A 260 -3.68 36.72 -0.49
N HIS A 261 -5.00 36.75 -0.40
CA HIS A 261 -5.86 35.56 -0.53
C HIS A 261 -5.89 34.98 -1.96
N ARG A 262 -5.18 35.59 -2.93
CA ARG A 262 -5.16 35.10 -4.32
C ARG A 262 -4.54 33.72 -4.41
N VAL A 263 -3.53 33.40 -3.58
CA VAL A 263 -2.88 32.08 -3.59
C VAL A 263 -3.85 30.97 -3.20
N SER A 264 -4.64 31.16 -2.15
CA SER A 264 -5.66 30.19 -1.75
C SER A 264 -6.77 30.03 -2.80
N MET A 265 -7.17 31.14 -3.46
CA MET A 265 -8.18 31.05 -4.54
C MET A 265 -7.64 30.32 -5.78
N ILE A 266 -6.40 30.60 -6.18
CA ILE A 266 -5.74 29.89 -7.29
C ILE A 266 -5.64 28.40 -6.97
N PHE A 267 -5.29 28.04 -5.74
CA PHE A 267 -5.22 26.65 -5.32
C PHE A 267 -6.57 25.93 -5.42
N ILE A 268 -7.63 26.51 -4.83
CA ILE A 268 -8.96 25.90 -4.87
C ILE A 268 -9.43 25.72 -6.31
N THR A 269 -9.24 26.72 -7.16
CA THR A 269 -9.65 26.64 -8.57
C THR A 269 -8.85 25.64 -9.37
N THR A 270 -7.52 25.57 -9.18
CA THR A 270 -6.67 24.60 -9.87
C THR A 270 -6.92 23.17 -9.36
N LEU A 271 -7.13 22.99 -8.07
CA LEU A 271 -7.48 21.67 -7.50
C LEU A 271 -8.82 21.20 -8.04
N SER A 272 -9.84 22.05 -8.05
CA SER A 272 -11.17 21.71 -8.60
C SER A 272 -11.07 21.34 -10.08
N LEU A 273 -10.27 22.08 -10.86
CA LEU A 273 -10.06 21.81 -12.28
C LEU A 273 -9.32 20.48 -12.49
N LEU A 274 -8.29 20.18 -11.69
CA LEU A 274 -7.57 18.92 -11.74
C LEU A 274 -8.51 17.74 -11.40
N LEU A 275 -9.30 17.86 -10.35
CA LEU A 275 -10.26 16.83 -9.96
C LEU A 275 -11.34 16.61 -11.05
N LEU A 276 -11.80 17.65 -11.72
CA LEU A 276 -12.73 17.53 -12.84
C LEU A 276 -12.10 16.82 -14.05
N ILE A 277 -10.87 17.16 -14.40
CA ILE A 277 -10.16 16.55 -15.53
C ILE A 277 -9.83 15.08 -15.25
N PHE A 278 -9.24 14.79 -14.10
CA PHE A 278 -8.86 13.43 -13.74
C PHE A 278 -10.05 12.56 -13.34
N GLY A 279 -11.09 13.13 -12.74
CA GLY A 279 -12.34 12.42 -12.46
C GLY A 279 -12.99 11.89 -13.74
N ASN A 280 -13.03 12.69 -14.80
CA ASN A 280 -13.54 12.27 -16.12
C ASN A 280 -12.68 11.18 -16.79
N LEU A 281 -11.35 11.23 -16.60
CA LEU A 281 -10.41 10.27 -17.19
C LEU A 281 -10.44 8.90 -16.48
N ILE A 282 -10.73 8.88 -15.17
CA ILE A 282 -10.64 7.68 -14.34
C ILE A 282 -11.98 6.95 -14.24
N ASN A 283 -13.07 7.70 -14.14
CA ASN A 283 -14.41 7.13 -14.07
C ASN A 283 -15.44 8.08 -14.69
N PRO A 284 -15.93 7.79 -15.90
CA PRO A 284 -16.95 8.62 -16.55
C PRO A 284 -18.28 8.69 -15.77
N ASN A 285 -18.48 7.81 -14.80
CA ASN A 285 -19.64 7.80 -13.90
C ASN A 285 -19.35 8.43 -12.53
N PHE A 286 -18.24 9.17 -12.39
CA PHE A 286 -17.90 9.83 -11.13
C PHE A 286 -18.95 10.91 -10.79
N PRO A 287 -19.51 10.89 -9.57
CA PRO A 287 -20.58 11.83 -9.20
C PRO A 287 -20.03 13.23 -9.00
N TYR A 288 -20.08 14.07 -10.03
CA TYR A 288 -19.57 15.46 -10.05
C TYR A 288 -20.20 16.36 -8.99
N PHE A 289 -21.36 16.01 -8.46
CA PHE A 289 -22.07 16.77 -7.41
C PHE A 289 -21.32 16.79 -6.06
N LEU A 290 -20.31 15.96 -5.86
CA LEU A 290 -19.48 15.97 -4.66
C LEU A 290 -18.32 17.00 -4.71
N ILE A 291 -18.14 17.69 -5.84
CA ILE A 291 -17.03 18.64 -6.06
C ILE A 291 -17.53 20.09 -6.05
N LEU A 292 -18.83 20.33 -6.20
CA LEU A 292 -19.50 21.63 -6.08
C LEU A 292 -19.93 21.91 -4.65
#